data_1b22a3918c6b9018b40dce3d0f474606
#
_entry.id   1b22a3918c6b9018b40dce3d0f474606
#
_cell.length_a   1.000
_cell.length_b   1.000
_cell.length_c   1.000
_cell.angle_alpha   90.00
_cell.angle_beta   90.00
_cell.angle_gamma   90.00
#
_symmetry.space_group_name_H-M   'P 1'
#
loop_
_entity.id
_entity.type
_entity.pdbx_description
1 polymer ?
#
loop_
_entity_poly.entity_id
_entity_poly.type
_entity_poly.pdbx_seq_one_letter_code
_entity_poly.pdbx_strand_id
1 'polypeptide(L)'
;MSKKMTSEEFSKKHEILIGLYDKGLSQVQIANKLGKSRAAIIKTIKKGITLGVLNVRDETFVTKSDKSPKELLKEQDERRLVQQQVREQSRTELIIDSVKEAIIPIPYMNNITYKSIGDRKEEEEAVLVLSDVHVGKVTKSYNPKIFKERLDKVKNGMLRIVELLRNGYSLNTLNIILGGDIVDGEGIYPTQAMSIDQGALKQVFQTGVPEFSNMFINFLKYFKKIRIHCVRGNHGRSGRFADETSNWDMALYEACKIATQNYKNIEWNISYSWENMFKIYDWKFLLIHGHQVKMAMNIPHYGVTSKGMRWQGSMGHFDYLVMGHFHVAQYCEWNEWEYMMNGTFSSDDEFSQEIIGLMGSTKQLFFGIHPRKGVTWRYKINLDK
;
A
#
# COMPACT_ATOMS: atom_id res chain seq x y z
N MET A 1 65.89 -16.58 22.20
CA MET A 1 65.56 -17.75 21.35
C MET A 1 64.35 -18.47 21.95
N SER A 2 63.17 -18.39 21.34
CA SER A 2 61.95 -19.09 21.85
C SER A 2 62.14 -20.58 21.59
N LYS A 3 62.12 -21.40 22.66
CA LYS A 3 62.22 -22.88 22.61
C LYS A 3 61.12 -23.42 21.68
N LYS A 4 61.47 -24.11 20.59
CA LYS A 4 60.48 -24.77 19.70
C LYS A 4 59.83 -25.90 20.51
N MET A 5 58.50 -25.87 20.64
CA MET A 5 57.68 -26.88 21.30
C MET A 5 57.85 -28.24 20.62
N THR A 6 58.17 -29.28 21.36
CA THR A 6 58.31 -30.65 20.86
C THR A 6 56.94 -31.32 20.66
N SER A 7 56.90 -32.46 19.95
CA SER A 7 55.67 -33.24 19.73
C SER A 7 55.07 -33.75 21.01
N GLU A 8 55.91 -34.16 21.97
CA GLU A 8 55.44 -34.63 23.30
C GLU A 8 54.83 -33.49 24.13
N GLU A 9 55.49 -32.32 24.16
CA GLU A 9 54.95 -31.13 24.85
C GLU A 9 53.64 -30.66 24.21
N PHE A 10 53.50 -30.78 22.90
CA PHE A 10 52.26 -30.45 22.18
C PHE A 10 51.12 -31.43 22.53
N SER A 11 51.39 -32.74 22.49
CA SER A 11 50.44 -33.80 22.82
C SER A 11 49.86 -33.62 24.23
N LYS A 12 50.72 -33.42 25.22
CA LYS A 12 50.32 -33.22 26.62
C LYS A 12 49.50 -31.94 26.79
N LYS A 13 49.83 -30.88 26.08
CA LYS A 13 49.14 -29.57 26.16
C LYS A 13 47.77 -29.55 25.47
N HIS A 14 47.58 -30.39 24.47
CA HIS A 14 46.36 -30.35 23.60
C HIS A 14 45.64 -31.71 23.58
N GLU A 15 45.82 -32.55 24.58
CA GLU A 15 45.26 -33.89 24.66
C GLU A 15 43.76 -33.99 24.38
N ILE A 16 42.96 -33.10 24.95
CA ILE A 16 41.50 -33.06 24.75
C ILE A 16 41.19 -32.71 23.26
N LEU A 17 41.91 -31.77 22.68
CA LEU A 17 41.71 -31.37 21.26
C LEU A 17 42.07 -32.54 20.35
N ILE A 18 43.17 -33.23 20.60
CA ILE A 18 43.62 -34.39 19.85
C ILE A 18 42.57 -35.49 19.92
N GLY A 19 42.10 -35.85 21.12
CA GLY A 19 41.06 -36.86 21.32
C GLY A 19 39.72 -36.52 20.61
N LEU A 20 39.35 -35.25 20.59
CA LEU A 20 38.15 -34.80 19.84
C LEU A 20 38.36 -34.82 18.32
N TYR A 21 39.57 -34.47 17.89
CA TYR A 21 39.96 -34.56 16.49
C TYR A 21 39.99 -36.02 16.02
N ASP A 22 40.58 -36.93 16.77
CA ASP A 22 40.66 -38.37 16.42
C ASP A 22 39.30 -39.07 16.42
N LYS A 23 38.34 -38.57 17.20
CA LYS A 23 36.94 -39.01 17.19
C LYS A 23 36.12 -38.49 16.00
N GLY A 24 36.72 -37.80 15.07
CA GLY A 24 36.04 -37.36 13.83
C GLY A 24 35.28 -36.03 13.90
N LEU A 25 35.37 -35.27 15.02
CA LEU A 25 34.65 -34.01 15.11
C LEU A 25 35.21 -32.95 14.13
N SER A 26 34.31 -32.13 13.60
CA SER A 26 34.70 -31.02 12.75
C SER A 26 35.34 -29.88 13.58
N GLN A 27 36.07 -29.00 12.92
CA GLN A 27 36.74 -27.85 13.54
C GLN A 27 35.75 -26.96 14.31
N VAL A 28 34.49 -26.81 13.80
CA VAL A 28 33.42 -26.05 14.46
C VAL A 28 32.94 -26.77 15.74
N GLN A 29 32.73 -28.07 15.66
CA GLN A 29 32.30 -28.86 16.82
C GLN A 29 33.38 -28.88 17.94
N ILE A 30 34.65 -28.95 17.56
CA ILE A 30 35.77 -28.88 18.50
C ILE A 30 35.84 -27.48 19.14
N ALA A 31 35.66 -26.42 18.35
CA ALA A 31 35.64 -25.05 18.83
C ALA A 31 34.54 -24.83 19.87
N ASN A 32 33.33 -25.27 19.59
CA ASN A 32 32.19 -25.18 20.49
C ASN A 32 32.40 -25.96 21.79
N LYS A 33 32.91 -27.19 21.72
CA LYS A 33 33.19 -28.02 22.92
C LYS A 33 34.30 -27.46 23.80
N LEU A 34 35.29 -26.78 23.20
CA LEU A 34 36.42 -26.24 23.97
C LEU A 34 36.26 -24.75 24.32
N GLY A 35 35.15 -24.11 23.95
CA GLY A 35 34.91 -22.69 24.19
C GLY A 35 35.94 -21.78 23.54
N LYS A 36 36.49 -22.19 22.40
CA LYS A 36 37.55 -21.45 21.66
C LYS A 36 37.09 -21.02 20.30
N SER A 37 37.69 -19.96 19.75
CA SER A 37 37.39 -19.56 18.39
C SER A 37 37.84 -20.62 17.37
N ARG A 38 37.07 -20.75 16.28
CA ARG A 38 37.42 -21.67 15.17
C ARG A 38 38.83 -21.41 14.61
N ALA A 39 39.23 -20.15 14.50
CA ALA A 39 40.53 -19.76 14.06
C ALA A 39 41.67 -20.29 14.95
N ALA A 40 41.45 -20.26 16.28
CA ALA A 40 42.40 -20.81 17.25
C ALA A 40 42.52 -22.34 17.14
N ILE A 41 41.41 -23.05 16.92
CA ILE A 41 41.39 -24.51 16.69
C ILE A 41 42.13 -24.88 15.38
N ILE A 42 41.83 -24.17 14.29
CA ILE A 42 42.52 -24.38 13.01
C ILE A 42 44.07 -24.23 13.16
N LYS A 43 44.49 -23.16 13.84
CA LYS A 43 45.93 -22.90 14.07
C LYS A 43 46.57 -24.02 14.91
N THR A 44 45.87 -24.53 15.91
CA THR A 44 46.34 -25.62 16.77
C THR A 44 46.43 -26.95 15.98
N ILE A 45 45.41 -27.29 15.19
CA ILE A 45 45.37 -28.49 14.34
C ILE A 45 46.50 -28.45 13.33
N LYS A 46 46.68 -27.33 12.61
CA LYS A 46 47.80 -27.16 11.67
C LYS A 46 49.14 -27.38 12.32
N LYS A 47 49.35 -26.87 13.54
CA LYS A 47 50.60 -27.07 14.30
C LYS A 47 50.75 -28.54 14.72
N GLY A 48 49.70 -29.23 15.16
CA GLY A 48 49.73 -30.65 15.45
C GLY A 48 50.08 -31.54 14.27
N ILE A 49 49.55 -31.22 13.09
CA ILE A 49 49.90 -31.89 11.83
C ILE A 49 51.40 -31.66 11.48
N THR A 50 51.87 -30.41 11.60
CA THR A 50 53.30 -30.09 11.33
C THR A 50 54.25 -30.78 12.28
N LEU A 51 53.81 -31.09 13.49
CA LEU A 51 54.60 -31.81 14.49
C LEU A 51 54.45 -33.36 14.41
N GLY A 52 53.67 -33.87 13.44
CA GLY A 52 53.39 -35.30 13.30
C GLY A 52 52.51 -35.92 14.37
N VAL A 53 51.81 -35.10 15.17
CA VAL A 53 50.95 -35.56 16.27
C VAL A 53 49.53 -35.83 15.79
N LEU A 54 49.10 -35.16 14.71
CA LEU A 54 47.78 -35.33 14.11
C LEU A 54 47.96 -35.71 12.62
N ASN A 55 47.18 -36.67 12.18
CA ASN A 55 47.14 -37.04 10.76
C ASN A 55 46.31 -36.03 9.97
N VAL A 56 46.75 -35.76 8.74
CA VAL A 56 45.96 -35.01 7.77
C VAL A 56 44.68 -35.80 7.49
N ARG A 57 43.53 -35.29 7.84
CA ARG A 57 42.28 -35.86 7.34
C ARG A 57 42.05 -35.30 5.93
N ASP A 58 41.68 -36.16 5.00
CA ASP A 58 41.12 -35.74 3.73
C ASP A 58 39.78 -35.03 4.01
N GLU A 59 39.87 -33.76 4.35
CA GLU A 59 38.68 -32.86 4.41
C GLU A 59 38.27 -32.46 2.98
N THR A 60 38.19 -33.43 2.07
CA THR A 60 37.51 -33.28 0.79
C THR A 60 36.03 -33.57 0.91
N PHE A 61 35.38 -32.99 1.93
CA PHE A 61 33.95 -32.65 1.91
C PHE A 61 33.79 -31.16 1.89
N VAL A 62 34.54 -30.44 1.07
CA VAL A 62 34.00 -29.31 0.35
C VAL A 62 33.22 -29.96 -0.78
N THR A 63 31.90 -30.05 -0.63
CA THR A 63 31.03 -30.12 -1.79
C THR A 63 31.39 -28.91 -2.64
N LYS A 64 32.31 -29.11 -3.63
CA LYS A 64 32.38 -28.21 -4.76
C LYS A 64 30.98 -28.28 -5.35
N SER A 65 30.19 -27.21 -5.17
CA SER A 65 28.97 -27.09 -5.94
C SER A 65 29.41 -27.18 -7.39
N ASP A 66 28.81 -28.07 -8.17
CA ASP A 66 29.04 -28.18 -9.61
C ASP A 66 28.58 -26.94 -10.39
N LYS A 67 28.20 -25.88 -9.63
CA LYS A 67 27.74 -24.61 -10.15
C LYS A 67 28.91 -23.72 -10.57
N SER A 68 28.78 -23.14 -11.74
CA SER A 68 29.74 -22.16 -12.23
C SER A 68 29.81 -20.93 -11.31
N PRO A 69 30.90 -20.16 -11.27
CA PRO A 69 30.99 -18.92 -10.51
C PRO A 69 29.84 -17.93 -10.81
N LYS A 70 29.33 -17.93 -12.03
CA LYS A 70 28.21 -17.10 -12.49
C LYS A 70 26.91 -17.56 -11.88
N GLU A 71 26.66 -18.85 -11.73
CA GLU A 71 25.47 -19.41 -11.09
C GLU A 71 25.49 -19.18 -9.57
N LEU A 72 26.65 -19.26 -8.93
CA LEU A 72 26.81 -18.96 -7.51
C LEU A 72 26.56 -17.48 -7.21
N LEU A 73 27.04 -16.58 -8.06
CA LEU A 73 26.74 -15.14 -7.96
C LEU A 73 25.24 -14.87 -8.12
N LYS A 74 24.61 -15.47 -9.12
CA LYS A 74 23.17 -15.33 -9.35
C LYS A 74 22.36 -15.81 -8.15
N GLU A 75 22.70 -16.96 -7.57
CA GLU A 75 22.03 -17.50 -6.37
C GLU A 75 22.25 -16.60 -5.13
N GLN A 76 23.44 -15.99 -5.01
CA GLN A 76 23.71 -15.01 -3.93
C GLN A 76 22.88 -13.75 -4.09
N ASP A 77 22.74 -13.23 -5.31
CA ASP A 77 21.94 -12.05 -5.60
C ASP A 77 20.45 -12.32 -5.39
N GLU A 78 19.96 -13.49 -5.84
CA GLU A 78 18.58 -13.92 -5.56
C GLU A 78 18.30 -14.03 -4.05
N ARG A 79 19.21 -14.63 -3.28
CA ARG A 79 19.07 -14.70 -1.81
C ARG A 79 19.09 -13.32 -1.15
N ARG A 80 19.92 -12.39 -1.64
CA ARG A 80 19.93 -11.01 -1.14
C ARG A 80 18.61 -10.30 -1.41
N LEU A 81 18.07 -10.44 -2.62
CA LEU A 81 16.78 -9.87 -2.99
C LEU A 81 15.63 -10.42 -2.12
N VAL A 82 15.59 -11.74 -1.93
CA VAL A 82 14.59 -12.38 -1.06
C VAL A 82 14.72 -11.88 0.39
N GLN A 83 15.96 -11.81 0.91
CA GLN A 83 16.18 -11.29 2.27
C GLN A 83 15.77 -9.82 2.42
N GLN A 84 16.00 -9.02 1.39
CA GLN A 84 15.56 -7.62 1.38
C GLN A 84 14.04 -7.52 1.39
N GLN A 85 13.36 -8.29 0.52
CA GLN A 85 11.89 -8.36 0.49
C GLN A 85 11.30 -8.76 1.85
N VAL A 86 11.83 -9.84 2.46
CA VAL A 86 11.37 -10.29 3.78
C VAL A 86 11.58 -9.22 4.85
N ARG A 87 12.70 -8.50 4.82
CA ARG A 87 12.95 -7.41 5.78
C ARG A 87 11.98 -6.23 5.60
N GLU A 88 11.71 -5.86 4.35
CA GLU A 88 10.78 -4.77 4.03
C GLU A 88 9.35 -5.14 4.43
N GLN A 89 8.91 -6.37 4.13
CA GLN A 89 7.61 -6.88 4.56
C GLN A 89 7.47 -6.89 6.09
N SER A 90 8.43 -7.53 6.79
CA SER A 90 8.40 -7.61 8.26
C SER A 90 8.42 -6.23 8.92
N ARG A 91 9.17 -5.27 8.35
CA ARG A 91 9.18 -3.90 8.85
C ARG A 91 7.82 -3.21 8.68
N THR A 92 7.18 -3.40 7.53
CA THR A 92 5.87 -2.82 7.26
C THR A 92 4.80 -3.43 8.14
N GLU A 93 4.80 -4.76 8.32
CA GLU A 93 3.87 -5.47 9.22
C GLU A 93 4.02 -4.99 10.66
N LEU A 94 5.26 -4.90 11.18
CA LEU A 94 5.52 -4.39 12.54
C LEU A 94 5.02 -2.95 12.71
N ILE A 95 5.20 -2.10 11.70
CA ILE A 95 4.70 -0.73 11.72
C ILE A 95 3.16 -0.73 11.76
N ILE A 96 2.51 -1.49 10.89
CA ILE A 96 1.05 -1.59 10.82
C ILE A 96 0.49 -2.10 12.17
N ASP A 97 1.10 -3.13 12.75
CA ASP A 97 0.64 -3.70 14.03
C ASP A 97 0.85 -2.72 15.19
N SER A 98 2.02 -2.08 15.28
CA SER A 98 2.28 -1.04 16.27
C SER A 98 1.28 0.12 16.19
N VAL A 99 0.84 0.42 14.99
CA VAL A 99 -0.12 1.49 14.74
C VAL A 99 -1.54 1.05 15.06
N LYS A 100 -1.94 -0.18 14.71
CA LYS A 100 -3.24 -0.73 15.13
C LYS A 100 -3.39 -0.68 16.65
N GLU A 101 -2.32 -0.98 17.38
CA GLU A 101 -2.28 -0.87 18.85
C GLU A 101 -2.36 0.58 19.36
N ALA A 102 -1.80 1.53 18.59
CA ALA A 102 -1.77 2.95 18.98
C ALA A 102 -3.05 3.71 18.59
N ILE A 103 -3.89 3.17 17.69
CA ILE A 103 -5.14 3.82 17.29
C ILE A 103 -6.19 3.66 18.38
N ILE A 104 -6.54 4.77 18.99
CA ILE A 104 -7.67 4.84 19.91
C ILE A 104 -8.95 5.05 19.07
N PRO A 105 -9.93 4.12 19.11
CA PRO A 105 -11.20 4.30 18.40
C PRO A 105 -11.87 5.60 18.83
N ILE A 106 -12.41 6.33 17.85
CA ILE A 106 -13.15 7.56 18.14
C ILE A 106 -14.36 7.20 19.00
N PRO A 107 -14.55 7.83 20.17
CA PRO A 107 -15.69 7.54 21.02
C PRO A 107 -17.00 7.73 20.26
N TYR A 108 -17.97 6.86 20.53
CA TYR A 108 -19.31 7.02 19.96
C TYR A 108 -19.93 8.35 20.41
N MET A 109 -20.28 9.18 19.46
CA MET A 109 -20.94 10.45 19.75
C MET A 109 -22.45 10.21 19.91
N ASN A 110 -22.97 10.25 21.14
CA ASN A 110 -24.40 10.04 21.43
C ASN A 110 -25.31 11.05 20.74
N ASN A 111 -24.78 12.16 20.24
CA ASN A 111 -25.53 13.25 19.64
C ASN A 111 -25.57 13.21 18.10
N ILE A 112 -25.15 12.12 17.47
CA ILE A 112 -25.34 11.95 16.03
C ILE A 112 -26.81 11.53 15.82
N THR A 113 -27.66 12.50 15.67
CA THR A 113 -29.03 12.28 15.23
C THR A 113 -29.15 12.48 13.74
N TYR A 114 -29.62 11.46 13.05
CA TYR A 114 -29.99 11.58 11.64
C TYR A 114 -31.15 12.56 11.48
N LYS A 115 -30.91 13.61 10.68
CA LYS A 115 -31.99 14.53 10.29
C LYS A 115 -32.62 14.05 8.98
N SER A 116 -33.76 13.39 9.04
CA SER A 116 -34.54 13.08 7.84
C SER A 116 -34.97 14.38 7.14
N ILE A 117 -34.59 14.50 5.88
CA ILE A 117 -35.04 15.66 5.05
C ILE A 117 -36.13 15.13 4.12
N GLY A 118 -37.29 14.84 4.74
CA GLY A 118 -38.53 14.46 4.05
C GLY A 118 -38.50 13.07 3.40
N ASP A 119 -39.64 12.42 3.37
CA ASP A 119 -39.87 11.19 2.61
C ASP A 119 -40.05 11.54 1.13
N ARG A 120 -39.14 11.07 0.28
CA ARG A 120 -39.21 11.29 -1.15
C ARG A 120 -39.59 10.00 -1.88
N LYS A 121 -40.28 10.15 -3.02
CA LYS A 121 -40.85 9.01 -3.77
C LYS A 121 -39.81 8.13 -4.45
N GLU A 122 -38.63 8.67 -4.84
CA GLU A 122 -37.57 7.94 -5.50
C GLU A 122 -36.36 7.84 -4.56
N GLU A 123 -35.97 6.60 -4.24
CA GLU A 123 -34.80 6.33 -3.43
C GLU A 123 -33.58 6.19 -4.33
N GLU A 124 -32.51 6.88 -3.99
CA GLU A 124 -31.22 6.75 -4.65
C GLU A 124 -30.10 6.68 -3.61
N GLU A 125 -28.99 6.09 -4.00
CA GLU A 125 -27.76 6.14 -3.22
C GLU A 125 -26.78 7.13 -3.84
N ALA A 126 -26.20 7.97 -3.00
CA ALA A 126 -25.15 8.92 -3.42
C ALA A 126 -23.79 8.21 -3.45
N VAL A 127 -22.93 8.60 -4.38
CA VAL A 127 -21.55 8.07 -4.53
C VAL A 127 -20.59 9.24 -4.60
N LEU A 128 -19.66 9.31 -3.64
CA LEU A 128 -18.54 10.25 -3.62
C LEU A 128 -17.27 9.50 -3.98
N VAL A 129 -16.55 9.92 -5.01
CA VAL A 129 -15.25 9.35 -5.37
C VAL A 129 -14.14 10.26 -4.85
N LEU A 130 -13.21 9.68 -4.09
CA LEU A 130 -12.00 10.32 -3.60
C LEU A 130 -10.81 9.49 -4.08
N SER A 131 -9.95 10.07 -4.88
CA SER A 131 -8.68 9.47 -5.32
C SER A 131 -7.64 10.56 -5.56
N ASP A 132 -6.40 10.18 -5.67
CA ASP A 132 -5.32 11.08 -6.03
C ASP A 132 -5.25 12.32 -5.12
N VAL A 133 -5.47 12.06 -3.82
CA VAL A 133 -5.45 13.10 -2.78
C VAL A 133 -4.02 13.50 -2.44
N HIS A 134 -3.11 12.52 -2.43
CA HIS A 134 -1.68 12.71 -2.17
C HIS A 134 -1.41 13.49 -0.88
N VAL A 135 -1.96 12.99 0.25
CA VAL A 135 -1.64 13.55 1.58
C VAL A 135 -0.12 13.54 1.77
N GLY A 136 0.43 14.68 2.12
CA GLY A 136 1.87 14.87 2.31
C GLY A 136 2.61 15.42 1.10
N LYS A 137 2.03 15.40 -0.10
CA LYS A 137 2.65 15.99 -1.30
C LYS A 137 2.78 17.50 -1.19
N VAL A 138 3.92 18.03 -1.65
CA VAL A 138 4.17 19.47 -1.76
C VAL A 138 4.53 19.81 -3.20
N THR A 139 3.78 20.76 -3.76
CA THR A 139 4.05 21.39 -5.07
C THR A 139 3.96 22.90 -4.93
N LYS A 140 4.06 23.65 -6.03
CA LYS A 140 3.89 25.11 -6.01
C LYS A 140 2.50 25.55 -5.53
N SER A 141 1.46 24.75 -5.83
CA SER A 141 0.05 25.07 -5.50
C SER A 141 -0.61 24.07 -4.56
N TYR A 142 0.11 23.07 -4.04
CA TYR A 142 -0.41 22.06 -3.14
C TYR A 142 0.51 21.84 -1.94
N ASN A 143 -0.07 21.85 -0.75
CA ASN A 143 0.61 21.67 0.53
C ASN A 143 -0.42 21.27 1.60
N PRO A 144 -0.05 20.96 2.86
CA PRO A 144 -0.98 20.54 3.91
C PRO A 144 -2.15 21.49 4.17
N LYS A 145 -1.92 22.80 4.04
CA LYS A 145 -3.01 23.79 4.19
C LYS A 145 -4.01 23.68 3.06
N ILE A 146 -3.54 23.64 1.82
CA ILE A 146 -4.39 23.49 0.63
C ILE A 146 -5.11 22.14 0.63
N PHE A 147 -4.46 21.06 1.09
CA PHE A 147 -5.14 19.77 1.30
C PHE A 147 -6.37 19.92 2.17
N LYS A 148 -6.25 20.56 3.34
CA LYS A 148 -7.38 20.75 4.27
C LYS A 148 -8.48 21.62 3.65
N GLU A 149 -8.11 22.70 3.00
CA GLU A 149 -9.05 23.58 2.30
C GLU A 149 -9.82 22.83 1.22
N ARG A 150 -9.13 21.98 0.42
CA ARG A 150 -9.75 21.16 -0.62
C ARG A 150 -10.64 20.05 -0.05
N LEU A 151 -10.25 19.44 1.06
CA LEU A 151 -11.09 18.47 1.77
C LEU A 151 -12.38 19.11 2.30
N ASP A 152 -12.28 20.33 2.83
CA ASP A 152 -13.46 21.10 3.24
C ASP A 152 -14.35 21.48 2.05
N LYS A 153 -13.76 21.82 0.91
CA LYS A 153 -14.54 22.08 -0.32
C LYS A 153 -15.27 20.83 -0.81
N VAL A 154 -14.65 19.64 -0.73
CA VAL A 154 -15.34 18.36 -1.03
C VAL A 154 -16.54 18.18 -0.11
N LYS A 155 -16.34 18.31 1.21
CA LYS A 155 -17.41 18.14 2.21
C LYS A 155 -18.56 19.11 1.96
N ASN A 156 -18.26 20.38 1.87
CA ASN A 156 -19.26 21.43 1.73
C ASN A 156 -19.93 21.39 0.36
N GLY A 157 -19.17 21.17 -0.72
CA GLY A 157 -19.69 21.03 -2.07
C GLY A 157 -20.65 19.85 -2.21
N MET A 158 -20.27 18.69 -1.66
CA MET A 158 -21.13 17.51 -1.63
C MET A 158 -22.43 17.78 -0.84
N LEU A 159 -22.33 18.32 0.37
CA LEU A 159 -23.49 18.58 1.22
C LEU A 159 -24.46 19.57 0.58
N ARG A 160 -23.95 20.61 -0.08
CA ARG A 160 -24.78 21.56 -0.83
C ARG A 160 -25.55 20.89 -1.97
N ILE A 161 -24.89 19.99 -2.70
CA ILE A 161 -25.53 19.22 -3.78
C ILE A 161 -26.59 18.29 -3.18
N VAL A 162 -26.29 17.59 -2.09
CA VAL A 162 -27.23 16.71 -1.39
C VAL A 162 -28.47 17.48 -0.92
N GLU A 163 -28.30 18.68 -0.37
CA GLU A 163 -29.40 19.53 0.03
C GLU A 163 -30.33 19.88 -1.14
N LEU A 164 -29.76 20.24 -2.29
CA LEU A 164 -30.52 20.53 -3.51
C LEU A 164 -31.26 19.28 -4.00
N LEU A 165 -30.59 18.14 -4.07
CA LEU A 165 -31.13 16.89 -4.61
C LEU A 165 -32.21 16.28 -3.73
N ARG A 166 -32.15 16.46 -2.43
CA ARG A 166 -33.19 16.02 -1.48
C ARG A 166 -34.55 16.66 -1.68
N ASN A 167 -34.66 17.66 -2.53
CA ASN A 167 -35.97 18.14 -3.00
C ASN A 167 -36.68 17.14 -3.95
N GLY A 168 -35.93 16.26 -4.61
CA GLY A 168 -36.45 15.26 -5.55
C GLY A 168 -36.22 13.80 -5.14
N TYR A 169 -35.17 13.51 -4.36
CA TYR A 169 -34.70 12.16 -4.06
C TYR A 169 -34.55 11.90 -2.55
N SER A 170 -34.77 10.65 -2.15
CA SER A 170 -34.42 10.15 -0.82
C SER A 170 -32.98 9.62 -0.83
N LEU A 171 -32.04 10.39 -0.31
CA LEU A 171 -30.62 10.04 -0.26
C LEU A 171 -30.24 9.62 1.17
N ASN A 172 -30.48 8.34 1.51
CA ASN A 172 -30.23 7.79 2.84
C ASN A 172 -28.84 7.16 2.99
N THR A 173 -28.27 6.66 1.89
CA THR A 173 -26.98 5.99 1.87
C THR A 173 -25.96 6.80 1.05
N LEU A 174 -24.76 6.91 1.60
CA LEU A 174 -23.58 7.46 0.90
C LEU A 174 -22.58 6.33 0.69
N ASN A 175 -22.25 6.05 -0.56
CA ASN A 175 -21.12 5.22 -0.92
C ASN A 175 -19.90 6.13 -1.13
N ILE A 176 -18.79 5.84 -0.47
CA ILE A 176 -17.54 6.55 -0.63
C ILE A 176 -16.55 5.59 -1.31
N ILE A 177 -16.02 6.00 -2.43
CA ILE A 177 -15.01 5.25 -3.16
C ILE A 177 -13.65 5.89 -2.87
N LEU A 178 -12.73 5.14 -2.23
CA LEU A 178 -11.34 5.51 -2.05
C LEU A 178 -10.52 4.83 -3.15
N GLY A 179 -10.25 5.58 -4.20
CA GLY A 179 -9.70 5.07 -5.46
C GLY A 179 -8.18 4.97 -5.51
N GLY A 180 -7.49 4.99 -4.36
CA GLY A 180 -6.02 4.92 -4.27
C GLY A 180 -5.34 6.28 -4.40
N ASP A 181 -4.02 6.29 -4.15
CA ASP A 181 -3.18 7.48 -4.05
C ASP A 181 -3.78 8.54 -3.10
N ILE A 182 -4.33 8.05 -1.97
CA ILE A 182 -4.82 8.90 -0.89
C ILE A 182 -3.65 9.52 -0.15
N VAL A 183 -2.57 8.75 0.06
CA VAL A 183 -1.29 9.24 0.57
C VAL A 183 -0.25 9.29 -0.54
N ASP A 184 0.68 10.24 -0.46
CA ASP A 184 1.75 10.32 -1.46
C ASP A 184 2.82 9.24 -1.25
N GLY A 185 3.05 8.82 0.00
CA GLY A 185 4.16 7.92 0.32
C GLY A 185 5.51 8.64 0.30
N GLU A 186 6.63 7.88 0.21
CA GLU A 186 7.98 8.48 0.28
C GLU A 186 9.09 7.73 -0.47
N GLY A 187 8.83 6.53 -1.01
CA GLY A 187 9.92 5.63 -1.40
C GLY A 187 9.84 4.96 -2.76
N ILE A 188 8.85 5.26 -3.58
CA ILE A 188 8.65 4.58 -4.88
C ILE A 188 9.33 5.31 -6.02
N TYR A 189 9.23 6.63 -6.05
CA TYR A 189 9.80 7.46 -7.10
C TYR A 189 11.07 8.17 -6.61
N PRO A 190 12.11 8.32 -7.46
CA PRO A 190 13.41 8.84 -7.04
C PRO A 190 13.38 10.21 -6.36
N THR A 191 12.43 11.07 -6.71
CA THR A 191 12.30 12.44 -6.17
C THR A 191 11.17 12.59 -5.18
N GLN A 192 10.40 11.55 -4.90
CA GLN A 192 9.21 11.59 -4.05
C GLN A 192 9.51 12.16 -2.65
N ALA A 193 10.58 11.67 -2.02
CA ALA A 193 10.98 12.13 -0.69
C ALA A 193 11.37 13.62 -0.62
N MET A 194 11.65 14.26 -1.77
CA MET A 194 12.00 15.68 -1.84
C MET A 194 10.76 16.57 -2.03
N SER A 195 9.62 15.99 -2.38
CA SER A 195 8.37 16.68 -2.68
C SER A 195 7.25 16.36 -1.68
N ILE A 196 7.60 16.02 -0.45
CA ILE A 196 6.69 15.77 0.65
C ILE A 196 7.01 16.64 1.86
N ASP A 197 5.99 16.99 2.63
CA ASP A 197 6.14 17.78 3.88
C ASP A 197 6.45 16.90 5.09
N GLN A 198 6.09 15.60 5.01
CA GLN A 198 6.20 14.65 6.10
C GLN A 198 6.32 13.22 5.58
N GLY A 199 7.02 12.36 6.34
CA GLY A 199 7.16 10.95 6.00
C GLY A 199 5.83 10.19 6.02
N ALA A 200 5.77 9.06 5.32
CA ALA A 200 4.55 8.29 5.09
C ALA A 200 3.79 7.91 6.37
N LEU A 201 4.48 7.58 7.46
CA LEU A 201 3.85 7.35 8.76
C LEU A 201 3.01 8.54 9.25
N LYS A 202 3.54 9.76 9.13
CA LYS A 202 2.82 10.96 9.55
C LYS A 202 1.69 11.29 8.58
N GLN A 203 1.90 11.08 7.26
CA GLN A 203 0.86 11.23 6.25
C GLN A 203 -0.37 10.38 6.60
N VAL A 204 -0.14 9.12 6.97
CA VAL A 204 -1.22 8.19 7.37
C VAL A 204 -1.81 8.56 8.72
N PHE A 205 -1.00 8.56 9.80
CA PHE A 205 -1.52 8.51 11.18
C PHE A 205 -1.73 9.87 11.81
N GLN A 206 -0.95 10.88 11.46
CA GLN A 206 -1.10 12.21 12.03
C GLN A 206 -2.01 13.12 11.19
N THR A 207 -2.16 12.81 9.89
CA THR A 207 -2.97 13.62 8.99
C THR A 207 -4.15 12.84 8.42
N GLY A 208 -3.92 11.73 7.71
CA GLY A 208 -4.96 11.01 6.99
C GLY A 208 -6.04 10.44 7.91
N VAL A 209 -5.65 9.63 8.89
CA VAL A 209 -6.62 8.97 9.78
C VAL A 209 -7.53 9.97 10.51
N PRO A 210 -7.03 11.02 11.16
CA PRO A 210 -7.90 12.00 11.80
C PRO A 210 -8.84 12.72 10.81
N GLU A 211 -8.32 13.19 9.67
CA GLU A 211 -9.11 13.99 8.73
C GLU A 211 -10.21 13.15 8.07
N PHE A 212 -9.89 11.95 7.57
CA PHE A 212 -10.86 11.08 6.90
C PHE A 212 -11.86 10.47 7.89
N SER A 213 -11.41 9.96 9.04
CA SER A 213 -12.31 9.37 10.03
C SER A 213 -13.33 10.41 10.54
N ASN A 214 -12.86 11.61 10.85
CA ASN A 214 -13.76 12.71 11.26
C ASN A 214 -14.74 13.10 10.14
N MET A 215 -14.28 13.12 8.89
CA MET A 215 -15.14 13.39 7.74
C MET A 215 -16.24 12.33 7.62
N PHE A 216 -15.90 11.05 7.69
CA PHE A 216 -16.88 9.96 7.58
C PHE A 216 -17.89 9.99 8.72
N ILE A 217 -17.44 10.19 9.95
CA ILE A 217 -18.34 10.32 11.10
C ILE A 217 -19.28 11.53 10.95
N ASN A 218 -18.75 12.67 10.46
CA ASN A 218 -19.58 13.85 10.24
C ASN A 218 -20.65 13.63 9.16
N PHE A 219 -20.40 12.80 8.16
CA PHE A 219 -21.40 12.46 7.15
C PHE A 219 -22.57 11.66 7.70
N LEU A 220 -22.42 10.95 8.83
CA LEU A 220 -23.54 10.29 9.52
C LEU A 220 -24.62 11.26 10.05
N LYS A 221 -24.32 12.56 10.13
CA LYS A 221 -25.33 13.59 10.42
C LYS A 221 -26.32 13.79 9.26
N TYR A 222 -25.91 13.35 8.06
CA TYR A 222 -26.66 13.58 6.82
C TYR A 222 -27.12 12.29 6.15
N PHE A 223 -26.48 11.17 6.41
CA PHE A 223 -26.80 9.88 5.82
C PHE A 223 -27.01 8.82 6.91
N LYS A 224 -28.02 7.97 6.73
CA LYS A 224 -28.30 6.87 7.68
C LYS A 224 -27.20 5.81 7.64
N LYS A 225 -26.55 5.63 6.47
CA LYS A 225 -25.56 4.61 6.23
C LYS A 225 -24.45 5.14 5.32
N ILE A 226 -23.23 4.71 5.60
CA ILE A 226 -22.04 4.98 4.78
C ILE A 226 -21.41 3.64 4.44
N ARG A 227 -21.14 3.42 3.16
CA ARG A 227 -20.33 2.29 2.66
C ARG A 227 -19.06 2.83 2.04
N ILE A 228 -17.91 2.27 2.40
CA ILE A 228 -16.60 2.73 1.95
C ILE A 228 -15.95 1.60 1.17
N HIS A 229 -15.69 1.84 -0.12
CA HIS A 229 -15.09 0.89 -1.04
C HIS A 229 -13.68 1.36 -1.39
N CYS A 230 -12.66 0.50 -1.18
CA CYS A 230 -11.26 0.91 -1.26
C CYS A 230 -10.45 0.03 -2.21
N VAL A 231 -9.52 0.66 -2.92
CA VAL A 231 -8.39 0.01 -3.60
C VAL A 231 -7.12 0.82 -3.35
N ARG A 232 -5.97 0.16 -3.43
CA ARG A 232 -4.66 0.81 -3.29
C ARG A 232 -4.24 1.53 -4.57
N GLY A 233 -3.49 2.62 -4.40
CA GLY A 233 -2.81 3.31 -5.49
C GLY A 233 -1.36 2.84 -5.70
N ASN A 234 -0.63 3.53 -6.56
CA ASN A 234 0.77 3.21 -6.84
C ASN A 234 1.77 4.06 -6.05
N HIS A 235 1.39 5.24 -5.59
CA HIS A 235 2.26 6.12 -4.78
C HIS A 235 2.49 5.57 -3.37
N GLY A 236 1.48 4.97 -2.77
CA GLY A 236 1.53 4.46 -1.40
C GLY A 236 2.34 3.18 -1.20
N ARG A 237 2.95 2.57 -2.22
CA ARG A 237 3.77 1.36 -2.05
C ARG A 237 4.92 1.61 -1.09
N SER A 238 5.16 0.69 -0.15
CA SER A 238 6.19 0.83 0.90
C SER A 238 7.62 0.66 0.38
N GLY A 239 7.81 0.09 -0.82
CA GLY A 239 9.10 -0.10 -1.44
C GLY A 239 8.97 -0.70 -2.85
N ARG A 240 10.02 -0.55 -3.65
CA ARG A 240 10.03 -1.04 -5.04
C ARG A 240 9.90 -2.56 -5.14
N PHE A 241 10.36 -3.28 -4.13
CA PHE A 241 10.37 -4.74 -4.07
C PHE A 241 9.43 -5.29 -2.99
N ALA A 242 8.66 -4.42 -2.33
CA ALA A 242 7.67 -4.84 -1.35
C ALA A 242 6.47 -5.50 -2.04
N ASP A 243 5.77 -6.36 -1.31
CA ASP A 243 4.48 -6.87 -1.75
C ASP A 243 3.53 -5.70 -2.02
N GLU A 244 2.69 -5.84 -3.03
CA GLU A 244 1.77 -4.76 -3.43
C GLU A 244 0.74 -4.41 -2.35
N THR A 245 0.44 -5.35 -1.44
CA THR A 245 -0.43 -5.10 -0.28
C THR A 245 0.27 -4.31 0.83
N SER A 246 1.60 -4.27 0.84
CA SER A 246 2.42 -3.39 1.68
C SER A 246 2.35 -1.96 1.15
N ASN A 247 1.23 -1.31 1.40
CA ASN A 247 0.86 -0.03 0.80
C ASN A 247 0.29 0.91 1.86
N TRP A 248 0.71 2.16 1.85
CA TRP A 248 0.29 3.18 2.82
C TRP A 248 -1.17 3.55 2.71
N ASP A 249 -1.79 3.44 1.53
CA ASP A 249 -3.25 3.57 1.40
C ASP A 249 -3.95 2.48 2.20
N MET A 250 -3.46 1.23 2.11
CA MET A 250 -4.03 0.11 2.88
C MET A 250 -3.89 0.34 4.39
N ALA A 251 -2.73 0.85 4.82
CA ALA A 251 -2.51 1.22 6.23
C ALA A 251 -3.51 2.31 6.68
N LEU A 252 -3.74 3.32 5.84
CA LEU A 252 -4.73 4.36 6.09
C LEU A 252 -6.15 3.78 6.21
N TYR A 253 -6.56 2.91 5.28
CA TYR A 253 -7.90 2.35 5.26
C TYR A 253 -8.17 1.48 6.49
N GLU A 254 -7.25 0.58 6.84
CA GLU A 254 -7.38 -0.25 8.03
C GLU A 254 -7.41 0.60 9.32
N ALA A 255 -6.56 1.61 9.39
CA ALA A 255 -6.53 2.53 10.52
C ALA A 255 -7.84 3.35 10.66
N CYS A 256 -8.38 3.86 9.56
CA CYS A 256 -9.68 4.53 9.56
C CYS A 256 -10.82 3.59 9.95
N LYS A 257 -10.78 2.32 9.50
CA LYS A 257 -11.75 1.29 9.87
C LYS A 257 -11.72 1.02 11.38
N ILE A 258 -10.53 0.92 11.98
CA ILE A 258 -10.38 0.78 13.44
C ILE A 258 -10.91 2.05 14.15
N ALA A 259 -10.52 3.24 13.69
CA ALA A 259 -10.93 4.51 14.28
C ALA A 259 -12.46 4.70 14.27
N THR A 260 -13.14 4.14 13.26
CA THR A 260 -14.61 4.25 13.09
C THR A 260 -15.38 3.02 13.56
N GLN A 261 -14.75 2.00 14.16
CA GLN A 261 -15.37 0.71 14.49
C GLN A 261 -16.58 0.78 15.42
N ASN A 262 -16.69 1.87 16.21
CA ASN A 262 -17.82 2.10 17.09
C ASN A 262 -19.08 2.58 16.34
N TYR A 263 -18.95 2.98 15.09
CA TYR A 263 -20.06 3.50 14.25
C TYR A 263 -20.57 2.39 13.32
N LYS A 264 -21.56 1.62 13.79
CA LYS A 264 -22.11 0.46 13.05
C LYS A 264 -22.73 0.80 11.69
N ASN A 265 -23.02 2.07 11.46
CA ASN A 265 -23.55 2.58 10.20
C ASN A 265 -22.46 2.91 9.17
N ILE A 266 -21.17 2.70 9.50
CA ILE A 266 -20.04 2.80 8.57
C ILE A 266 -19.59 1.38 8.25
N GLU A 267 -19.74 0.99 6.99
CA GLU A 267 -19.33 -0.33 6.48
C GLU A 267 -18.09 -0.18 5.57
N TRP A 268 -17.10 -1.02 5.79
CA TRP A 268 -15.86 -1.01 5.02
C TRP A 268 -15.76 -2.24 4.10
N ASN A 269 -15.49 -1.98 2.82
CA ASN A 269 -15.17 -2.97 1.79
C ASN A 269 -13.77 -2.66 1.24
N ILE A 270 -12.75 -3.15 1.91
CA ILE A 270 -11.34 -2.95 1.57
C ILE A 270 -10.87 -4.14 0.75
N SER A 271 -10.45 -3.91 -0.50
CA SER A 271 -9.88 -4.94 -1.33
C SER A 271 -8.36 -5.02 -1.15
N TYR A 272 -7.86 -6.25 -0.89
CA TYR A 272 -6.43 -6.53 -0.90
C TYR A 272 -5.90 -6.92 -2.28
N SER A 273 -6.80 -7.04 -3.28
CA SER A 273 -6.45 -7.19 -4.68
C SER A 273 -6.16 -5.82 -5.34
N TRP A 274 -5.78 -5.85 -6.61
CA TRP A 274 -5.58 -4.64 -7.42
C TRP A 274 -6.91 -3.98 -7.85
N GLU A 275 -8.02 -4.69 -7.68
CA GLU A 275 -9.38 -4.27 -7.98
C GLU A 275 -10.34 -4.52 -6.81
N ASN A 276 -11.51 -3.88 -6.84
CA ASN A 276 -12.62 -4.14 -5.95
C ASN A 276 -13.91 -4.19 -6.78
N MET A 277 -14.52 -5.37 -6.85
CA MET A 277 -15.84 -5.55 -7.46
C MET A 277 -16.92 -5.52 -6.39
N PHE A 278 -17.88 -4.62 -6.53
CA PHE A 278 -18.99 -4.49 -5.60
C PHE A 278 -20.27 -4.07 -6.32
N LYS A 279 -21.37 -4.04 -5.59
CA LYS A 279 -22.67 -3.63 -6.11
C LYS A 279 -23.24 -2.46 -5.32
N ILE A 280 -23.90 -1.54 -6.04
CA ILE A 280 -24.83 -0.58 -5.49
C ILE A 280 -26.18 -0.90 -6.14
N TYR A 281 -27.15 -1.38 -5.34
CA TYR A 281 -28.32 -2.12 -5.82
C TYR A 281 -27.89 -3.33 -6.68
N ASP A 282 -28.42 -3.47 -7.90
CA ASP A 282 -28.03 -4.52 -8.83
C ASP A 282 -26.88 -4.12 -9.77
N TRP A 283 -26.51 -2.83 -9.77
CA TRP A 283 -25.45 -2.30 -10.62
C TRP A 283 -24.07 -2.70 -10.12
N LYS A 284 -23.29 -3.29 -11.01
CA LYS A 284 -21.95 -3.82 -10.70
C LYS A 284 -20.88 -2.76 -11.00
N PHE A 285 -20.05 -2.52 -10.04
CA PHE A 285 -18.92 -1.61 -10.11
C PHE A 285 -17.61 -2.39 -10.11
N LEU A 286 -16.72 -2.06 -11.04
CA LEU A 286 -15.31 -2.41 -10.99
C LEU A 286 -14.54 -1.16 -10.57
N LEU A 287 -13.91 -1.20 -9.42
CA LEU A 287 -13.04 -0.14 -8.93
C LEU A 287 -11.58 -0.57 -9.07
N ILE A 288 -10.78 0.27 -9.71
CA ILE A 288 -9.32 0.13 -9.81
C ILE A 288 -8.67 1.48 -9.51
N HIS A 289 -7.36 1.52 -9.23
CA HIS A 289 -6.70 2.81 -9.17
C HIS A 289 -6.49 3.41 -10.57
N GLY A 290 -5.97 2.65 -11.53
CA GLY A 290 -5.76 3.10 -12.91
C GLY A 290 -4.36 2.88 -13.47
N HIS A 291 -3.34 2.70 -12.61
CA HIS A 291 -1.95 2.43 -13.03
C HIS A 291 -1.79 1.12 -13.83
N GLN A 292 -2.79 0.24 -13.79
CA GLN A 292 -2.86 -0.97 -14.60
C GLN A 292 -3.10 -0.68 -16.08
N VAL A 293 -3.58 0.52 -16.41
CA VAL A 293 -3.94 0.93 -17.76
C VAL A 293 -2.80 1.74 -18.38
N LYS A 294 -2.31 1.31 -19.52
CA LYS A 294 -1.32 2.08 -20.31
C LYS A 294 -2.05 3.01 -21.26
N MET A 295 -1.66 4.29 -21.29
CA MET A 295 -2.14 5.25 -22.29
C MET A 295 -1.64 4.87 -23.68
N ALA A 296 -2.46 5.05 -24.70
CA ALA A 296 -2.05 5.01 -26.08
C ALA A 296 -2.05 6.45 -26.62
N MET A 297 -0.97 6.87 -27.24
CA MET A 297 -0.77 8.25 -27.72
C MET A 297 -1.03 9.33 -26.65
N ASN A 298 -0.66 9.04 -25.39
CA ASN A 298 -0.94 9.87 -24.21
C ASN A 298 -2.45 10.13 -23.95
N ILE A 299 -3.33 9.31 -24.53
CA ILE A 299 -4.78 9.40 -24.34
C ILE A 299 -5.23 8.19 -23.49
N PRO A 300 -5.71 8.40 -22.26
CA PRO A 300 -6.17 7.32 -21.38
C PRO A 300 -7.33 6.51 -21.97
N HIS A 301 -8.24 7.15 -22.68
CA HIS A 301 -9.44 6.54 -23.26
C HIS A 301 -9.17 5.23 -24.00
N TYR A 302 -8.16 5.18 -24.88
CA TYR A 302 -7.84 3.98 -25.66
C TYR A 302 -7.36 2.82 -24.77
N GLY A 303 -6.56 3.13 -23.76
CA GLY A 303 -6.09 2.12 -22.81
C GLY A 303 -7.23 1.59 -21.93
N VAL A 304 -8.09 2.48 -21.44
CA VAL A 304 -9.23 2.14 -20.59
C VAL A 304 -10.22 1.26 -21.34
N THR A 305 -10.62 1.65 -22.55
CA THR A 305 -11.59 0.88 -23.35
C THR A 305 -11.03 -0.49 -23.73
N SER A 306 -9.77 -0.56 -24.19
CA SER A 306 -9.12 -1.84 -24.52
C SER A 306 -9.00 -2.78 -23.32
N LYS A 307 -8.62 -2.27 -22.15
CA LYS A 307 -8.53 -3.08 -20.92
C LYS A 307 -9.90 -3.45 -20.39
N GLY A 308 -10.85 -2.51 -20.34
CA GLY A 308 -12.22 -2.74 -19.89
C GLY A 308 -12.90 -3.87 -20.64
N MET A 309 -12.79 -3.91 -21.98
CA MET A 309 -13.32 -5.01 -22.79
C MET A 309 -12.71 -6.37 -22.40
N ARG A 310 -11.41 -6.42 -22.12
CA ARG A 310 -10.74 -7.66 -21.68
C ARG A 310 -11.19 -8.09 -20.28
N TRP A 311 -11.35 -7.13 -19.38
CA TRP A 311 -11.84 -7.39 -18.02
C TRP A 311 -13.29 -7.86 -18.02
N GLN A 312 -14.16 -7.30 -18.87
CA GLN A 312 -15.52 -7.84 -19.09
C GLN A 312 -15.50 -9.32 -19.45
N GLY A 313 -14.55 -9.73 -20.32
CA GLY A 313 -14.42 -11.14 -20.74
C GLY A 313 -13.80 -12.05 -19.68
N SER A 314 -12.87 -11.56 -18.86
CA SER A 314 -12.10 -12.37 -17.91
C SER A 314 -12.63 -12.38 -16.49
N MET A 315 -13.26 -11.28 -16.05
CA MET A 315 -13.74 -11.08 -14.66
C MET A 315 -15.27 -11.11 -14.56
N GLY A 316 -15.95 -11.09 -15.71
CA GLY A 316 -17.39 -10.99 -15.81
C GLY A 316 -17.89 -9.56 -15.98
N HIS A 317 -19.20 -9.45 -16.27
CA HIS A 317 -19.83 -8.17 -16.56
C HIS A 317 -19.79 -7.21 -15.37
N PHE A 318 -19.45 -5.94 -15.66
CA PHE A 318 -19.66 -4.77 -14.80
C PHE A 318 -20.31 -3.65 -15.60
N ASP A 319 -21.14 -2.86 -14.94
CA ASP A 319 -21.86 -1.73 -15.55
C ASP A 319 -21.00 -0.46 -15.51
N TYR A 320 -20.21 -0.30 -14.44
CA TYR A 320 -19.39 0.89 -14.20
C TYR A 320 -17.96 0.53 -13.81
N LEU A 321 -16.99 1.16 -14.50
CA LEU A 321 -15.57 1.15 -14.12
C LEU A 321 -15.23 2.50 -13.50
N VAL A 322 -14.79 2.51 -12.24
CA VAL A 322 -14.35 3.73 -11.55
C VAL A 322 -12.83 3.68 -11.32
N MET A 323 -12.15 4.79 -11.59
CA MET A 323 -10.69 4.86 -11.47
C MET A 323 -10.19 6.29 -11.23
N GLY A 324 -8.97 6.41 -10.72
CA GLY A 324 -8.19 7.65 -10.60
C GLY A 324 -6.97 7.67 -11.53
N HIS A 325 -5.80 7.96 -10.98
CA HIS A 325 -4.46 7.86 -11.57
C HIS A 325 -4.14 8.88 -12.66
N PHE A 326 -5.04 9.10 -13.60
CA PHE A 326 -4.80 10.02 -14.72
C PHE A 326 -5.07 11.47 -14.38
N HIS A 327 -5.59 11.76 -13.18
CA HIS A 327 -5.88 13.10 -12.68
C HIS A 327 -6.88 13.89 -13.55
N VAL A 328 -7.71 13.19 -14.34
CA VAL A 328 -8.69 13.80 -15.26
C VAL A 328 -10.09 13.38 -14.86
N ALA A 329 -10.94 14.35 -14.49
CA ALA A 329 -12.34 14.10 -14.15
C ALA A 329 -13.19 13.92 -15.43
N GLN A 330 -13.51 12.68 -15.77
CA GLN A 330 -14.19 12.31 -17.02
C GLN A 330 -15.22 11.21 -16.81
N TYR A 331 -16.30 11.23 -17.57
CA TYR A 331 -17.28 10.16 -17.76
C TYR A 331 -17.30 9.77 -19.24
N CYS A 332 -17.38 8.48 -19.54
CA CYS A 332 -17.48 8.02 -20.92
C CYS A 332 -18.22 6.68 -20.99
N GLU A 333 -19.28 6.62 -21.78
CA GLU A 333 -19.97 5.39 -22.14
C GLU A 333 -19.19 4.65 -23.24
N TRP A 334 -19.12 3.33 -23.12
CA TRP A 334 -18.51 2.45 -24.10
C TRP A 334 -19.28 1.14 -24.19
N ASN A 335 -20.00 0.93 -25.28
CA ASN A 335 -20.91 -0.20 -25.44
C ASN A 335 -21.97 -0.24 -24.30
N GLU A 336 -21.97 -1.34 -23.51
CA GLU A 336 -22.92 -1.58 -22.44
C GLU A 336 -22.38 -1.23 -21.04
N TRP A 337 -21.27 -0.51 -20.96
CA TRP A 337 -20.67 -0.08 -19.69
C TRP A 337 -20.12 1.35 -19.75
N GLU A 338 -19.96 1.95 -18.63
CA GLU A 338 -19.43 3.30 -18.50
C GLU A 338 -18.16 3.30 -17.66
N TYR A 339 -17.15 4.11 -18.02
CA TYR A 339 -16.04 4.38 -17.12
C TYR A 339 -16.06 5.83 -16.61
N MET A 340 -15.60 5.96 -15.38
CA MET A 340 -15.50 7.22 -14.67
C MET A 340 -14.07 7.38 -14.19
N MET A 341 -13.36 8.39 -14.68
CA MET A 341 -12.05 8.77 -14.18
C MET A 341 -12.21 9.94 -13.23
N ASN A 342 -11.60 9.86 -12.06
CA ASN A 342 -11.63 10.92 -11.07
C ASN A 342 -10.46 11.90 -11.28
N GLY A 343 -10.63 13.14 -10.83
CA GLY A 343 -9.56 14.13 -10.81
C GLY A 343 -8.64 13.96 -9.61
N THR A 344 -7.83 14.97 -9.32
CA THR A 344 -6.83 14.97 -8.25
C THR A 344 -7.05 16.10 -7.27
N PHE A 345 -6.43 16.01 -6.09
CA PHE A 345 -6.28 17.15 -5.17
C PHE A 345 -5.09 18.03 -5.54
N SER A 346 -4.03 17.48 -6.15
CA SER A 346 -2.86 18.25 -6.59
C SER A 346 -2.99 18.63 -8.07
N SER A 347 -2.85 19.91 -8.42
CA SER A 347 -3.12 20.41 -9.78
C SER A 347 -1.89 20.58 -10.66
N ASP A 348 -0.71 20.74 -10.08
CA ASP A 348 0.53 21.17 -10.74
C ASP A 348 1.70 20.23 -10.50
N ASP A 349 1.49 18.96 -10.81
CA ASP A 349 2.60 18.02 -10.90
C ASP A 349 3.44 18.36 -12.13
N GLU A 350 4.65 18.91 -11.91
CA GLU A 350 5.58 19.29 -12.97
C GLU A 350 5.87 18.13 -13.93
N PHE A 351 5.98 16.91 -13.42
CA PHE A 351 6.19 15.71 -14.24
C PHE A 351 5.00 15.45 -15.18
N SER A 352 3.78 15.57 -14.68
CA SER A 352 2.57 15.37 -15.50
C SER A 352 2.43 16.48 -16.54
N GLN A 353 2.78 17.72 -16.20
CA GLN A 353 2.71 18.85 -17.15
C GLN A 353 3.80 18.77 -18.20
N GLU A 354 5.04 18.52 -17.81
CA GLU A 354 6.20 18.59 -18.71
C GLU A 354 6.30 17.35 -19.60
N ILE A 355 6.05 16.15 -19.07
CA ILE A 355 6.25 14.88 -19.78
C ILE A 355 4.99 14.35 -20.41
N ILE A 356 3.83 14.49 -19.76
CA ILE A 356 2.56 13.94 -20.24
C ILE A 356 1.72 15.02 -20.95
N GLY A 357 1.98 16.30 -20.66
CA GLY A 357 1.20 17.43 -21.21
C GLY A 357 -0.22 17.53 -20.64
N LEU A 358 -0.51 16.87 -19.52
CA LEU A 358 -1.80 16.88 -18.85
C LEU A 358 -1.73 17.76 -17.60
N MET A 359 -2.59 18.75 -17.53
CA MET A 359 -2.86 19.46 -16.27
C MET A 359 -3.90 18.69 -15.46
N GLY A 360 -3.57 18.39 -14.19
CA GLY A 360 -4.48 17.73 -13.28
C GLY A 360 -5.81 18.51 -13.13
N SER A 361 -6.93 17.81 -13.19
CA SER A 361 -8.24 18.37 -12.91
C SER A 361 -8.53 18.32 -11.43
N THR A 362 -8.47 19.47 -10.72
CA THR A 362 -8.76 19.60 -9.29
C THR A 362 -10.25 19.46 -9.03
N LYS A 363 -10.76 18.26 -9.28
CA LYS A 363 -12.18 17.93 -9.14
C LYS A 363 -12.31 16.52 -8.61
N GLN A 364 -13.36 16.30 -7.82
CA GLN A 364 -13.76 14.98 -7.37
C GLN A 364 -15.19 14.68 -7.87
N LEU A 365 -15.43 13.42 -8.24
CA LEU A 365 -16.72 13.01 -8.80
C LEU A 365 -17.73 12.75 -7.68
N PHE A 366 -18.96 13.18 -7.92
CA PHE A 366 -20.11 12.93 -7.06
C PHE A 366 -21.33 12.63 -7.93
N PHE A 367 -21.98 11.48 -7.72
CA PHE A 367 -23.09 11.05 -8.56
C PHE A 367 -24.12 10.23 -7.77
N GLY A 368 -25.29 9.99 -8.35
CA GLY A 368 -26.36 9.19 -7.76
C GLY A 368 -26.69 7.96 -8.56
N ILE A 369 -27.03 6.90 -7.85
CA ILE A 369 -27.46 5.62 -8.41
C ILE A 369 -28.91 5.36 -8.03
N HIS A 370 -29.74 5.22 -9.06
CA HIS A 370 -31.12 4.77 -8.92
C HIS A 370 -31.19 3.24 -9.09
N PRO A 371 -32.02 2.50 -8.30
CA PRO A 371 -32.05 1.05 -8.36
C PRO A 371 -32.36 0.47 -9.74
N ARG A 372 -33.11 1.17 -10.58
CA ARG A 372 -33.53 0.70 -11.93
C ARG A 372 -32.99 1.51 -13.10
N LYS A 373 -32.50 2.74 -12.86
CA LYS A 373 -32.09 3.66 -13.94
C LYS A 373 -30.57 3.83 -14.04
N GLY A 374 -29.79 3.22 -13.11
CA GLY A 374 -28.35 3.43 -13.02
C GLY A 374 -27.99 4.83 -12.54
N VAL A 375 -26.93 5.41 -13.12
CA VAL A 375 -26.48 6.77 -12.79
C VAL A 375 -27.47 7.80 -13.34
N THR A 376 -28.10 8.56 -12.45
CA THR A 376 -29.17 9.53 -12.80
C THR A 376 -28.70 10.99 -12.78
N TRP A 377 -27.70 11.32 -11.97
CA TRP A 377 -27.10 12.64 -11.93
C TRP A 377 -25.60 12.54 -11.66
N ARG A 378 -24.87 13.54 -12.14
CA ARG A 378 -23.41 13.62 -12.03
C ARG A 378 -22.97 15.05 -11.75
N TYR A 379 -22.08 15.20 -10.78
CA TYR A 379 -21.42 16.46 -10.44
C TYR A 379 -19.90 16.28 -10.40
N LYS A 380 -19.20 17.35 -10.70
CA LYS A 380 -17.76 17.48 -10.48
C LYS A 380 -17.57 18.55 -9.41
N ILE A 381 -17.20 18.14 -8.20
CA ILE A 381 -16.91 19.08 -7.11
C ILE A 381 -15.57 19.73 -7.42
N ASN A 382 -15.57 21.03 -7.70
CA ASN A 382 -14.37 21.81 -8.00
C ASN A 382 -13.66 22.17 -6.69
N LEU A 383 -12.33 21.95 -6.64
CA LEU A 383 -11.52 22.18 -5.45
C LEU A 383 -10.72 23.49 -5.51
N ASP A 384 -10.64 24.15 -6.65
CA ASP A 384 -9.90 25.42 -6.81
C ASP A 384 -10.77 26.67 -6.56
N LYS A 385 -12.06 26.58 -6.81
CA LYS A 385 -12.98 27.73 -6.74
C LYS A 385 -13.90 27.68 -5.53
#